data_c0ecf72b753598e09929f82176968cfb
#
_entry.id   c0ecf72b753598e09929f82176968cfb
#
_cell.length_a   1.000
_cell.length_b   1.000
_cell.length_c   1.000
_cell.angle_alpha   90.00
_cell.angle_beta   90.00
_cell.angle_gamma   90.00
#
_symmetry.space_group_name_H-M   'P 1'
#
loop_
_entity.id
_entity.type
_entity.pdbx_description
1 polymer ?
#
loop_
_entity_poly.entity_id
_entity_poly.type
_entity_poly.pdbx_seq_one_letter_code
_entity_poly.pdbx_strand_id
1 'polypeptide(L)'
;LFRPATLDIGATDDYVRYRRGDVAPVYNFGCYEATKNTYGIMVYQEQFMSVAHTLGGFDLGKTDYLRKAIGKKKADLMASLKNDFIAGAIKNGCPPYEAEEIWGKIETAGKYSFNRSHAAAYALTAFCGAWLKANYPTAFYTVALQWADDKEMPALMSEMERCSVAKIVPPDINHSTVEFFTDYKTNEIYWSLSRIKFVGIRTAEHIVKERLRGDFKGVEDFIERIFYRKLKGFRARHWDTIESTDNNRVPVNTRHLK
;
A
#
# COMPACT_ATOMS: atom_id res chain seq x y z
N LEU A 1 -4.90 10.22 -9.98
CA LEU A 1 -6.27 10.76 -10.26
C LEU A 1 -7.21 10.69 -9.04
N PHE A 2 -7.16 9.67 -8.21
CA PHE A 2 -8.04 9.54 -7.05
C PHE A 2 -7.53 10.38 -5.87
N ARG A 3 -7.68 11.70 -5.99
CA ARG A 3 -7.30 12.68 -4.96
C ARG A 3 -8.38 13.76 -4.89
N PRO A 4 -8.65 14.38 -3.70
CA PRO A 4 -9.71 15.38 -3.57
C PRO A 4 -9.68 16.45 -4.65
N ALA A 5 -8.55 17.10 -4.87
CA ALA A 5 -8.44 18.16 -5.85
C ALA A 5 -8.69 17.75 -7.31
N THR A 6 -8.41 16.49 -7.70
CA THR A 6 -8.74 15.95 -9.04
C THR A 6 -10.21 15.60 -9.17
N LEU A 7 -10.82 15.12 -8.09
CA LEU A 7 -12.26 14.84 -8.04
C LEU A 7 -13.06 16.14 -8.11
N ASP A 8 -12.66 17.16 -7.34
CA ASP A 8 -13.35 18.45 -7.27
C ASP A 8 -13.43 19.19 -8.62
N ILE A 9 -12.42 19.02 -9.49
CA ILE A 9 -12.39 19.63 -10.83
C ILE A 9 -12.93 18.72 -11.94
N GLY A 10 -13.46 17.54 -11.61
CA GLY A 10 -14.00 16.59 -12.60
C GLY A 10 -12.97 15.86 -13.47
N ALA A 11 -11.67 16.07 -13.27
CA ALA A 11 -10.63 15.47 -14.11
C ALA A 11 -10.62 13.94 -14.10
N THR A 12 -11.08 13.34 -13.01
CA THR A 12 -11.20 11.88 -12.89
C THR A 12 -12.33 11.35 -13.78
N ASP A 13 -13.47 12.02 -13.79
CA ASP A 13 -14.64 11.63 -14.60
C ASP A 13 -14.34 11.82 -16.09
N ASP A 14 -13.70 12.93 -16.46
CA ASP A 14 -13.27 13.17 -17.83
C ASP A 14 -12.28 12.10 -18.31
N TYR A 15 -11.30 11.73 -17.48
CA TYR A 15 -10.36 10.66 -17.81
C TYR A 15 -11.08 9.33 -18.08
N VAL A 16 -12.07 8.98 -17.25
CA VAL A 16 -12.85 7.74 -17.41
C VAL A 16 -13.67 7.78 -18.69
N ARG A 17 -14.36 8.91 -18.98
CA ARG A 17 -15.17 9.09 -20.20
C ARG A 17 -14.33 9.01 -21.47
N TYR A 18 -13.17 9.68 -21.50
CA TYR A 18 -12.23 9.62 -22.62
C TYR A 18 -11.68 8.20 -22.83
N ARG A 19 -11.30 7.53 -21.74
CA ARG A 19 -10.79 6.16 -21.80
C ARG A 19 -11.82 5.14 -22.30
N ARG A 20 -13.07 5.33 -21.98
CA ARG A 20 -14.18 4.48 -22.45
C ARG A 20 -14.58 4.78 -23.89
N GLY A 21 -14.19 5.91 -24.41
CA GLY A 21 -14.59 6.36 -25.74
C GLY A 21 -15.98 7.02 -25.74
N ASP A 22 -16.53 7.36 -24.57
CA ASP A 22 -17.82 8.03 -24.45
C ASP A 22 -17.77 9.44 -25.07
N VAL A 23 -16.60 10.07 -25.01
CA VAL A 23 -16.31 11.40 -25.58
C VAL A 23 -14.90 11.40 -26.15
N ALA A 24 -14.67 12.10 -27.28
CA ALA A 24 -13.35 12.26 -27.84
C ALA A 24 -12.49 13.19 -26.96
N PRO A 25 -11.21 12.82 -26.69
CA PRO A 25 -10.31 13.71 -25.94
C PRO A 25 -10.04 15.02 -26.68
N VAL A 26 -9.96 16.10 -25.91
CA VAL A 26 -9.60 17.43 -26.45
C VAL A 26 -8.16 17.76 -26.08
N TYR A 27 -7.39 18.17 -27.08
CA TYR A 27 -5.98 18.56 -26.90
C TYR A 27 -5.80 20.03 -27.24
N ASN A 28 -5.20 20.79 -26.33
CA ASN A 28 -4.84 22.16 -26.59
C ASN A 28 -3.64 22.25 -27.52
N PHE A 29 -3.46 23.42 -28.11
CA PHE A 29 -2.34 23.71 -29.00
C PHE A 29 -1.00 23.30 -28.39
N GLY A 30 -0.20 22.52 -29.13
CA GLY A 30 1.12 22.07 -28.67
C GLY A 30 1.16 21.13 -27.47
N CYS A 31 0.01 20.73 -26.89
CA CYS A 31 -0.02 19.89 -25.69
C CYS A 31 -0.15 18.39 -25.98
N TYR A 32 -0.39 17.99 -27.22
CA TYR A 32 -0.65 16.60 -27.61
C TYR A 32 0.43 15.63 -27.13
N GLU A 33 1.70 15.88 -27.50
CA GLU A 33 2.80 14.97 -27.16
C GLU A 33 2.99 14.79 -25.63
N ALA A 34 2.79 15.86 -24.87
CA ALA A 34 2.88 15.79 -23.42
C ALA A 34 1.71 15.05 -22.75
N THR A 35 0.51 15.07 -23.36
CA THR A 35 -0.73 14.65 -22.70
C THR A 35 -1.47 13.51 -23.40
N LYS A 36 -1.00 13.01 -24.56
CA LYS A 36 -1.66 11.95 -25.34
C LYS A 36 -1.94 10.68 -24.53
N ASN A 37 -1.05 10.29 -23.63
CA ASN A 37 -1.19 9.10 -22.78
C ASN A 37 -2.18 9.29 -21.61
N THR A 38 -2.67 10.51 -21.42
CA THR A 38 -3.62 10.88 -20.38
C THR A 38 -4.81 11.65 -20.95
N TYR A 39 -5.11 11.45 -22.23
CA TYR A 39 -6.29 11.98 -22.94
C TYR A 39 -6.43 13.52 -22.86
N GLY A 40 -5.32 14.25 -22.92
CA GLY A 40 -5.30 15.71 -22.83
C GLY A 40 -5.28 16.27 -21.40
N ILE A 41 -5.39 15.45 -20.38
CA ILE A 41 -5.40 15.86 -18.99
C ILE A 41 -3.97 15.87 -18.45
N MET A 42 -3.56 16.96 -17.79
CA MET A 42 -2.25 17.08 -17.11
C MET A 42 -2.31 16.39 -15.73
N VAL A 43 -2.11 15.08 -15.69
CA VAL A 43 -2.13 14.26 -14.46
C VAL A 43 -0.81 14.34 -13.72
N TYR A 44 0.30 14.40 -14.45
CA TYR A 44 1.66 14.34 -13.92
C TYR A 44 2.38 15.69 -13.98
N GLN A 45 3.25 15.94 -13.00
CA GLN A 45 4.08 17.16 -12.97
C GLN A 45 4.92 17.30 -14.21
N GLU A 46 5.48 16.23 -14.69
CA GLU A 46 6.32 16.18 -15.89
C GLU A 46 5.55 16.62 -17.14
N GLN A 47 4.24 16.50 -17.18
CA GLN A 47 3.43 16.91 -18.34
C GLN A 47 3.35 18.44 -18.44
N PHE A 48 3.01 19.15 -17.36
CA PHE A 48 3.00 20.61 -17.40
C PHE A 48 4.42 21.21 -17.55
N MET A 49 5.43 20.53 -16.99
CA MET A 49 6.83 20.91 -17.24
C MET A 49 7.19 20.74 -18.72
N SER A 50 6.80 19.65 -19.36
CA SER A 50 7.01 19.42 -20.80
C SER A 50 6.31 20.49 -21.65
N VAL A 51 5.06 20.84 -21.33
CA VAL A 51 4.31 21.91 -22.02
C VAL A 51 5.01 23.26 -21.82
N ALA A 52 5.44 23.59 -20.62
CA ALA A 52 6.19 24.83 -20.36
C ALA A 52 7.51 24.89 -21.15
N HIS A 53 8.19 23.77 -21.29
CA HIS A 53 9.41 23.66 -22.09
C HIS A 53 9.15 23.81 -23.60
N THR A 54 8.27 22.97 -24.14
CA THR A 54 8.06 22.85 -25.59
C THR A 54 7.28 24.02 -26.17
N LEU A 55 6.21 24.44 -25.47
CA LEU A 55 5.35 25.52 -25.93
C LEU A 55 5.80 26.89 -25.39
N GLY A 56 6.07 26.98 -24.08
CA GLY A 56 6.49 28.21 -23.42
C GLY A 56 7.96 28.60 -23.66
N GLY A 57 8.77 27.69 -24.23
CA GLY A 57 10.19 27.93 -24.51
C GLY A 57 11.05 27.99 -23.21
N PHE A 58 10.58 27.44 -22.11
CA PHE A 58 11.36 27.40 -20.87
C PHE A 58 12.51 26.41 -20.99
N ASP A 59 13.67 26.77 -20.46
CA ASP A 59 14.74 25.78 -20.25
C ASP A 59 14.42 24.85 -19.08
N LEU A 60 15.21 23.79 -18.91
CA LEU A 60 14.99 22.79 -17.89
C LEU A 60 15.05 23.37 -16.44
N GLY A 61 15.92 24.36 -16.22
CA GLY A 61 16.03 25.04 -14.93
C GLY A 61 14.76 25.82 -14.60
N LYS A 62 14.24 26.56 -15.60
CA LYS A 62 13.01 27.34 -15.46
C LYS A 62 11.78 26.47 -15.32
N THR A 63 11.72 25.28 -15.96
CA THR A 63 10.64 24.32 -15.76
C THR A 63 10.63 23.73 -14.34
N ASP A 64 11.80 23.39 -13.77
CA ASP A 64 11.88 22.95 -12.38
C ASP A 64 11.54 24.07 -11.38
N TYR A 65 11.93 25.31 -11.73
CA TYR A 65 11.54 26.47 -10.97
C TYR A 65 10.03 26.70 -10.97
N LEU A 66 9.35 26.52 -12.11
CA LEU A 66 7.89 26.55 -12.22
C LEU A 66 7.25 25.49 -11.28
N ARG A 67 7.72 24.26 -11.33
CA ARG A 67 7.25 23.16 -10.46
C ARG A 67 7.36 23.53 -8.97
N LYS A 68 8.51 24.12 -8.57
CA LYS A 68 8.74 24.58 -7.20
C LYS A 68 7.87 25.77 -6.81
N ALA A 69 7.63 26.70 -7.72
CA ALA A 69 6.79 27.88 -7.51
C ALA A 69 5.34 27.49 -7.24
N ILE A 70 4.79 26.59 -8.05
CA ILE A 70 3.45 26.04 -7.87
C ILE A 70 3.33 25.36 -6.50
N GLY A 71 4.28 24.48 -6.15
CA GLY A 71 4.28 23.76 -4.88
C GLY A 71 4.35 24.67 -3.65
N LYS A 72 5.00 25.83 -3.76
CA LYS A 72 5.15 26.81 -2.67
C LYS A 72 4.09 27.93 -2.68
N LYS A 73 3.16 27.94 -3.63
CA LYS A 73 2.07 28.91 -3.79
C LYS A 73 2.54 30.39 -3.79
N LYS A 74 3.67 30.69 -4.44
CA LYS A 74 4.23 32.05 -4.51
C LYS A 74 3.58 32.85 -5.65
N ALA A 75 2.63 33.74 -5.32
CA ALA A 75 1.81 34.46 -6.30
C ALA A 75 2.63 35.36 -7.23
N ASP A 76 3.55 36.18 -6.69
CA ASP A 76 4.36 37.12 -7.50
C ASP A 76 5.22 36.36 -8.53
N LEU A 77 5.77 35.24 -8.11
CA LEU A 77 6.59 34.39 -8.96
C LEU A 77 5.77 33.72 -10.06
N MET A 78 4.57 33.29 -9.74
CA MET A 78 3.65 32.71 -10.70
C MET A 78 3.23 33.73 -11.78
N ALA A 79 3.02 35.02 -11.39
CA ALA A 79 2.70 36.08 -12.34
C ALA A 79 3.83 36.32 -13.34
N SER A 80 5.08 36.37 -12.89
CA SER A 80 6.24 36.52 -13.78
C SER A 80 6.36 35.35 -14.74
N LEU A 81 6.26 34.11 -14.24
CA LEU A 81 6.33 32.90 -15.06
C LEU A 81 5.18 32.83 -16.08
N LYS A 82 3.99 33.30 -15.73
CA LYS A 82 2.84 33.41 -16.63
C LYS A 82 3.17 34.26 -17.85
N ASN A 83 3.67 35.49 -17.61
CA ASN A 83 3.99 36.42 -18.69
C ASN A 83 5.04 35.82 -19.64
N ASP A 84 6.07 35.19 -19.07
CA ASP A 84 7.13 34.54 -19.84
C ASP A 84 6.61 33.36 -20.67
N PHE A 85 5.72 32.56 -20.08
CA PHE A 85 5.09 31.41 -20.77
C PHE A 85 4.24 31.89 -21.95
N ILE A 86 3.36 32.87 -21.73
CA ILE A 86 2.48 33.39 -22.78
C ILE A 86 3.30 33.99 -23.92
N ALA A 87 4.32 34.79 -23.60
CA ALA A 87 5.21 35.36 -24.64
C ALA A 87 5.91 34.25 -25.43
N GLY A 88 6.41 33.22 -24.75
CA GLY A 88 7.04 32.08 -25.41
C GLY A 88 6.07 31.27 -26.28
N ALA A 89 4.86 31.00 -25.78
CA ALA A 89 3.83 30.27 -26.52
C ALA A 89 3.39 31.01 -27.79
N ILE A 90 3.16 32.32 -27.71
CA ILE A 90 2.83 33.16 -28.84
C ILE A 90 3.96 33.13 -29.87
N LYS A 91 5.21 33.22 -29.43
CA LYS A 91 6.39 33.11 -30.34
C LYS A 91 6.44 31.76 -31.05
N ASN A 92 5.95 30.71 -30.39
CA ASN A 92 5.85 29.36 -30.95
C ASN A 92 4.54 29.10 -31.73
N GLY A 93 3.79 30.16 -32.07
CA GLY A 93 2.60 30.10 -32.93
C GLY A 93 1.28 29.82 -32.23
N CYS A 94 1.24 29.78 -30.88
CA CYS A 94 0.01 29.60 -30.13
C CYS A 94 -0.83 30.88 -30.14
N PRO A 95 -2.15 30.79 -30.40
CA PRO A 95 -3.04 31.94 -30.27
C PRO A 95 -3.02 32.50 -28.81
N PRO A 96 -3.04 33.84 -28.62
CA PRO A 96 -2.95 34.43 -27.28
C PRO A 96 -4.01 33.92 -26.29
N TYR A 97 -5.26 33.78 -26.73
CA TYR A 97 -6.36 33.27 -25.88
C TYR A 97 -6.10 31.83 -25.42
N GLU A 98 -5.53 31.01 -26.32
CA GLU A 98 -5.25 29.61 -26.01
C GLU A 98 -4.02 29.47 -25.11
N ALA A 99 -3.02 30.34 -25.28
CA ALA A 99 -1.88 30.39 -24.35
C ALA A 99 -2.29 30.73 -22.92
N GLU A 100 -3.26 31.65 -22.74
CA GLU A 100 -3.85 31.96 -21.44
C GLU A 100 -4.63 30.75 -20.85
N GLU A 101 -5.42 30.07 -21.67
CA GLU A 101 -6.15 28.86 -21.25
C GLU A 101 -5.20 27.75 -20.80
N ILE A 102 -4.16 27.50 -21.58
CA ILE A 102 -3.14 26.48 -21.27
C ILE A 102 -2.43 26.82 -19.95
N TRP A 103 -2.08 28.12 -19.73
CA TRP A 103 -1.50 28.51 -18.47
C TRP A 103 -2.44 28.26 -17.28
N GLY A 104 -3.72 28.57 -17.41
CA GLY A 104 -4.73 28.26 -16.38
C GLY A 104 -4.81 26.77 -16.07
N LYS A 105 -4.67 25.91 -17.09
CA LYS A 105 -4.59 24.44 -16.91
C LYS A 105 -3.29 24.04 -16.19
N ILE A 106 -2.16 24.67 -16.48
CA ILE A 106 -0.87 24.44 -15.78
C ILE A 106 -1.00 24.83 -14.30
N GLU A 107 -1.57 25.98 -13.99
CA GLU A 107 -1.78 26.42 -12.59
C GLU A 107 -2.72 25.46 -11.84
N THR A 108 -3.78 25.01 -12.48
CA THR A 108 -4.72 24.06 -11.91
C THR A 108 -4.07 22.69 -11.72
N ALA A 109 -3.41 22.17 -12.76
CA ALA A 109 -2.68 20.90 -12.70
C ALA A 109 -1.61 20.90 -11.60
N GLY A 110 -0.92 22.02 -11.42
CA GLY A 110 0.09 22.15 -10.39
C GLY A 110 -0.40 21.94 -8.97
N LYS A 111 -1.70 22.17 -8.70
CA LYS A 111 -2.31 21.96 -7.37
C LYS A 111 -2.54 20.48 -7.03
N TYR A 112 -2.66 19.61 -8.03
CA TYR A 112 -3.02 18.21 -7.83
C TYR A 112 -2.09 17.20 -8.52
N SER A 113 -1.31 17.61 -9.52
CA SER A 113 -0.47 16.72 -10.31
C SER A 113 0.54 15.95 -9.45
N PHE A 114 0.88 14.76 -9.91
CA PHE A 114 1.70 13.81 -9.16
C PHE A 114 3.01 13.51 -9.91
N ASN A 115 4.04 13.10 -9.18
CA ASN A 115 5.29 12.67 -9.81
C ASN A 115 5.10 11.36 -10.56
N ARG A 116 5.44 11.35 -11.86
CA ARG A 116 5.24 10.19 -12.73
C ARG A 116 6.16 9.02 -12.38
N SER A 117 7.40 9.30 -12.01
CA SER A 117 8.37 8.26 -11.66
C SER A 117 7.92 7.48 -10.42
N HIS A 118 7.43 8.20 -9.41
CA HIS A 118 6.86 7.58 -8.21
C HIS A 118 5.62 6.73 -8.56
N ALA A 119 4.71 7.28 -9.36
CA ALA A 119 3.51 6.54 -9.80
C ALA A 119 3.87 5.26 -10.57
N ALA A 120 4.86 5.32 -11.45
CA ALA A 120 5.33 4.17 -12.24
C ALA A 120 5.95 3.08 -11.33
N ALA A 121 6.76 3.46 -10.35
CA ALA A 121 7.35 2.51 -9.40
C ALA A 121 6.28 1.79 -8.58
N TYR A 122 5.30 2.52 -8.03
CA TYR A 122 4.19 1.91 -7.30
C TYR A 122 3.27 1.07 -8.18
N ALA A 123 3.03 1.50 -9.44
CA ALA A 123 2.25 0.71 -10.39
C ALA A 123 2.90 -0.63 -10.69
N LEU A 124 4.22 -0.68 -10.81
CA LEU A 124 4.97 -1.93 -10.99
C LEU A 124 4.79 -2.86 -9.78
N THR A 125 4.94 -2.34 -8.57
CA THR A 125 4.74 -3.11 -7.33
C THR A 125 3.29 -3.63 -7.23
N ALA A 126 2.31 -2.76 -7.53
CA ALA A 126 0.90 -3.14 -7.52
C ALA A 126 0.59 -4.21 -8.58
N PHE A 127 1.20 -4.10 -9.77
CA PHE A 127 1.07 -5.10 -10.82
C PHE A 127 1.65 -6.46 -10.38
N CYS A 128 2.84 -6.46 -9.77
CA CYS A 128 3.46 -7.69 -9.25
C CYS A 128 2.56 -8.33 -8.18
N GLY A 129 2.00 -7.53 -7.26
CA GLY A 129 1.06 -8.01 -6.26
C GLY A 129 -0.20 -8.61 -6.88
N ALA A 130 -0.80 -7.93 -7.86
CA ALA A 130 -1.97 -8.43 -8.57
C ALA A 130 -1.67 -9.72 -9.36
N TRP A 131 -0.51 -9.80 -9.99
CA TRP A 131 -0.06 -10.98 -10.72
C TRP A 131 0.13 -12.18 -9.78
N LEU A 132 0.80 -11.98 -8.63
CA LEU A 132 0.96 -13.02 -7.61
C LEU A 132 -0.39 -13.48 -7.08
N LYS A 133 -1.31 -12.55 -6.81
CA LYS A 133 -2.68 -12.86 -6.37
C LYS A 133 -3.44 -13.72 -7.38
N ALA A 134 -3.26 -13.44 -8.67
CA ALA A 134 -3.94 -14.17 -9.74
C ALA A 134 -3.34 -15.56 -10.01
N ASN A 135 -2.02 -15.70 -9.96
CA ASN A 135 -1.32 -16.92 -10.34
C ASN A 135 -0.95 -17.82 -9.15
N TYR A 136 -0.75 -17.25 -7.96
CA TYR A 136 -0.40 -17.95 -6.72
C TYR A 136 -1.26 -17.46 -5.54
N PRO A 137 -2.61 -17.58 -5.65
CA PRO A 137 -3.52 -16.96 -4.69
C PRO A 137 -3.29 -17.46 -3.26
N THR A 138 -3.10 -18.75 -3.04
CA THR A 138 -2.89 -19.32 -1.70
C THR A 138 -1.65 -18.73 -1.03
N ALA A 139 -0.52 -18.65 -1.75
CA ALA A 139 0.70 -18.04 -1.23
C ALA A 139 0.52 -16.53 -0.96
N PHE A 140 -0.13 -15.82 -1.89
CA PHE A 140 -0.42 -14.39 -1.73
C PHE A 140 -1.23 -14.12 -0.46
N TYR A 141 -2.34 -14.84 -0.26
CA TYR A 141 -3.19 -14.63 0.91
C TYR A 141 -2.55 -15.07 2.22
N THR A 142 -1.70 -16.09 2.21
CA THR A 142 -0.93 -16.49 3.41
C THR A 142 -0.05 -15.34 3.90
N VAL A 143 0.68 -14.70 2.98
CA VAL A 143 1.51 -13.54 3.29
C VAL A 143 0.65 -12.31 3.64
N ALA A 144 -0.43 -12.07 2.91
CA ALA A 144 -1.33 -10.96 3.20
C ALA A 144 -1.94 -11.06 4.61
N LEU A 145 -2.41 -12.25 5.02
CA LEU A 145 -2.92 -12.50 6.37
C LEU A 145 -1.85 -12.30 7.45
N GLN A 146 -0.60 -12.66 7.16
CA GLN A 146 0.51 -12.47 8.11
C GLN A 146 0.75 -10.99 8.44
N TRP A 147 0.63 -10.10 7.44
CA TRP A 147 0.93 -8.68 7.58
C TRP A 147 -0.29 -7.78 7.73
N ALA A 148 -1.51 -8.31 7.53
CA ALA A 148 -2.75 -7.57 7.71
C ALA A 148 -2.92 -7.08 9.14
N ASP A 149 -3.49 -5.90 9.30
CA ASP A 149 -3.97 -5.46 10.61
C ASP A 149 -5.33 -6.13 10.95
N ASP A 150 -5.78 -5.98 12.21
CA ASP A 150 -7.01 -6.60 12.67
C ASP A 150 -8.27 -6.09 11.94
N LYS A 151 -8.20 -4.91 11.31
CA LYS A 151 -9.31 -4.32 10.55
C LYS A 151 -9.36 -4.85 9.11
N GLU A 152 -8.21 -5.17 8.54
CA GLU A 152 -8.09 -5.69 7.17
C GLU A 152 -8.38 -7.19 7.10
N MET A 153 -8.09 -7.92 8.17
CA MET A 153 -8.23 -9.37 8.25
C MET A 153 -9.60 -9.89 7.80
N PRO A 154 -10.75 -9.34 8.30
CA PRO A 154 -12.07 -9.83 7.88
C PRO A 154 -12.33 -9.66 6.38
N ALA A 155 -11.85 -8.57 5.79
CA ALA A 155 -12.03 -8.32 4.35
C ALA A 155 -11.23 -9.32 3.51
N LEU A 156 -9.99 -9.62 3.90
CA LEU A 156 -9.17 -10.64 3.24
C LEU A 156 -9.80 -12.03 3.33
N MET A 157 -10.29 -12.41 4.52
CA MET A 157 -10.95 -13.71 4.72
C MET A 157 -12.21 -13.85 3.88
N SER A 158 -13.06 -12.82 3.87
CA SER A 158 -14.28 -12.80 3.05
C SER A 158 -13.98 -12.87 1.55
N GLU A 159 -12.91 -12.22 1.10
CA GLU A 159 -12.49 -12.30 -0.29
C GLU A 159 -11.98 -13.71 -0.64
N MET A 160 -11.18 -14.32 0.22
CA MET A 160 -10.69 -15.69 0.04
C MET A 160 -11.84 -16.69 -0.07
N GLU A 161 -12.83 -16.59 0.81
CA GLU A 161 -14.03 -17.44 0.80
C GLU A 161 -14.81 -17.26 -0.50
N ARG A 162 -15.12 -16.02 -0.88
CA ARG A 162 -15.82 -15.68 -2.13
C ARG A 162 -15.12 -16.20 -3.38
N CYS A 163 -13.78 -16.18 -3.39
CA CYS A 163 -12.96 -16.64 -4.52
C CYS A 163 -12.60 -18.14 -4.42
N SER A 164 -13.03 -18.84 -3.37
CA SER A 164 -12.71 -20.26 -3.11
C SER A 164 -11.22 -20.57 -3.24
N VAL A 165 -10.37 -19.66 -2.71
CA VAL A 165 -8.92 -19.74 -2.89
C VAL A 165 -8.29 -20.87 -2.08
N ALA A 166 -8.58 -20.91 -0.77
CA ALA A 166 -8.07 -21.90 0.17
C ALA A 166 -8.98 -21.93 1.41
N LYS A 167 -8.95 -23.02 2.14
CA LYS A 167 -9.65 -23.14 3.42
C LYS A 167 -8.75 -22.61 4.53
N ILE A 168 -9.28 -21.73 5.38
CA ILE A 168 -8.60 -21.29 6.60
C ILE A 168 -8.90 -22.32 7.71
N VAL A 169 -7.84 -22.87 8.28
CA VAL A 169 -7.91 -23.80 9.40
C VAL A 169 -7.73 -23.00 10.70
N PRO A 170 -8.62 -23.15 11.69
CA PRO A 170 -8.45 -22.52 12.99
C PRO A 170 -7.11 -22.87 13.65
N PRO A 171 -6.65 -22.10 14.64
CA PRO A 171 -5.41 -22.41 15.34
C PRO A 171 -5.44 -23.83 15.93
N ASP A 172 -4.42 -24.60 15.59
CA ASP A 172 -4.20 -25.94 16.11
C ASP A 172 -2.80 -26.02 16.70
N ILE A 173 -2.72 -26.43 17.97
CA ILE A 173 -1.47 -26.46 18.72
C ILE A 173 -0.48 -27.49 18.14
N ASN A 174 -0.97 -28.54 17.48
CA ASN A 174 -0.17 -29.59 16.88
C ASN A 174 0.20 -29.33 15.41
N HIS A 175 -0.47 -28.38 14.75
CA HIS A 175 -0.25 -28.10 13.32
C HIS A 175 0.18 -26.65 13.05
N SER A 176 -0.45 -25.67 13.70
CA SER A 176 -0.14 -24.26 13.45
C SER A 176 1.31 -23.92 13.75
N THR A 177 1.88 -22.98 13.00
CA THR A 177 3.23 -22.47 13.21
C THR A 177 3.21 -21.09 13.87
N VAL A 178 4.39 -20.50 14.11
CA VAL A 178 4.50 -19.14 14.66
C VAL A 178 3.80 -18.14 13.75
N GLU A 179 3.95 -18.31 12.43
CA GLU A 179 3.33 -17.50 11.38
C GLU A 179 2.22 -18.28 10.67
N PHE A 180 1.45 -17.62 9.80
CA PHE A 180 0.54 -18.34 8.91
C PHE A 180 1.33 -19.31 8.02
N PHE A 181 0.78 -20.48 7.82
CA PHE A 181 1.42 -21.55 7.08
C PHE A 181 0.42 -22.17 6.10
N THR A 182 0.90 -22.49 4.90
CA THR A 182 0.11 -23.17 3.87
C THR A 182 0.54 -24.63 3.73
N ASP A 183 -0.41 -25.53 3.87
CA ASP A 183 -0.27 -26.88 3.34
C ASP A 183 -0.77 -26.90 1.89
N TYR A 184 0.16 -26.94 0.94
CA TYR A 184 -0.17 -26.97 -0.49
C TYR A 184 -0.78 -28.32 -0.96
N LYS A 185 -0.70 -29.38 -0.15
CA LYS A 185 -1.32 -30.66 -0.50
C LYS A 185 -2.82 -30.65 -0.26
N THR A 186 -3.24 -30.03 0.84
CA THR A 186 -4.65 -29.89 1.22
C THR A 186 -5.26 -28.57 0.76
N ASN A 187 -4.44 -27.62 0.31
CA ASN A 187 -4.81 -26.24 0.00
C ASN A 187 -5.45 -25.53 1.21
N GLU A 188 -4.85 -25.73 2.39
CA GLU A 188 -5.29 -25.16 3.64
C GLU A 188 -4.27 -24.16 4.17
N ILE A 189 -4.76 -23.04 4.73
CA ILE A 189 -3.96 -22.04 5.42
C ILE A 189 -4.22 -22.17 6.92
N TYR A 190 -3.21 -22.59 7.65
CA TYR A 190 -3.27 -22.73 9.10
C TYR A 190 -3.07 -21.39 9.78
N TRP A 191 -3.95 -21.08 10.73
CA TRP A 191 -3.87 -19.85 11.50
C TRP A 191 -2.59 -19.78 12.33
N SER A 192 -1.93 -18.62 12.32
CA SER A 192 -0.73 -18.33 13.08
C SER A 192 -0.96 -18.39 14.59
N LEU A 193 -0.09 -19.07 15.33
CA LEU A 193 -0.14 -19.05 16.79
C LEU A 193 0.15 -17.66 17.38
N SER A 194 1.03 -16.88 16.75
CA SER A 194 1.36 -15.53 17.22
C SER A 194 0.26 -14.50 17.00
N ARG A 195 -0.75 -14.83 16.18
CA ARG A 195 -1.94 -13.98 15.94
C ARG A 195 -3.10 -14.30 16.87
N ILE A 196 -2.94 -15.27 17.74
CA ILE A 196 -3.92 -15.52 18.81
C ILE A 196 -3.77 -14.42 19.86
N LYS A 197 -4.88 -13.80 20.25
CA LYS A 197 -4.87 -12.75 21.27
C LYS A 197 -4.14 -13.23 22.52
N PHE A 198 -3.18 -12.46 22.98
CA PHE A 198 -2.33 -12.74 24.14
C PHE A 198 -1.25 -13.82 23.94
N VAL A 199 -1.12 -14.42 22.76
CA VAL A 199 0.00 -15.31 22.44
C VAL A 199 1.07 -14.52 21.70
N GLY A 200 2.13 -14.15 22.40
CA GLY A 200 3.28 -13.47 21.79
C GLY A 200 4.16 -14.43 20.99
N ILE A 201 5.01 -13.86 20.11
CA ILE A 201 5.92 -14.62 19.23
C ILE A 201 6.76 -15.62 20.04
N ARG A 202 7.36 -15.21 21.16
CA ARG A 202 8.18 -16.09 21.99
C ARG A 202 7.41 -17.28 22.57
N THR A 203 6.12 -17.10 22.89
CA THR A 203 5.25 -18.17 23.37
C THR A 203 4.93 -19.13 22.23
N ALA A 204 4.62 -18.61 21.04
CA ALA A 204 4.38 -19.41 19.84
C ALA A 204 5.60 -20.24 19.47
N GLU A 205 6.79 -19.63 19.45
CA GLU A 205 8.08 -20.32 19.22
C GLU A 205 8.32 -21.44 20.22
N HIS A 206 8.00 -21.20 21.49
CA HIS A 206 8.18 -22.23 22.52
C HIS A 206 7.22 -23.41 22.34
N ILE A 207 5.97 -23.15 21.98
CA ILE A 207 4.98 -24.19 21.67
C ILE A 207 5.47 -25.04 20.49
N VAL A 208 5.87 -24.40 19.39
CA VAL A 208 6.39 -25.09 18.21
C VAL A 208 7.63 -25.93 18.54
N LYS A 209 8.53 -25.40 19.34
CA LYS A 209 9.75 -26.12 19.78
C LYS A 209 9.44 -27.33 20.67
N GLU A 210 8.53 -27.17 21.62
CA GLU A 210 8.14 -28.30 22.48
C GLU A 210 7.42 -29.42 21.71
N ARG A 211 6.65 -29.06 20.69
CA ARG A 211 5.98 -30.01 19.80
C ARG A 211 6.98 -30.93 19.06
N LEU A 212 8.19 -30.51 18.79
CA LEU A 212 9.22 -31.36 18.17
C LEU A 212 9.56 -32.62 19.00
N ARG A 213 9.14 -32.67 20.26
CA ARG A 213 9.29 -33.85 21.14
C ARG A 213 8.12 -34.82 21.03
N GLY A 214 7.14 -34.51 20.22
CA GLY A 214 5.89 -35.22 20.01
C GLY A 214 4.68 -34.31 20.20
N ASP A 215 3.58 -34.64 19.57
CA ASP A 215 2.34 -33.87 19.63
C ASP A 215 1.83 -33.75 21.07
N PHE A 216 1.09 -32.68 21.34
CA PHE A 216 0.39 -32.50 22.61
C PHE A 216 -0.82 -33.42 22.65
N LYS A 217 -0.91 -34.26 23.67
CA LYS A 217 -1.97 -35.28 23.81
C LYS A 217 -3.29 -34.74 24.38
N GLY A 218 -3.26 -33.51 24.86
CA GLY A 218 -4.41 -32.84 25.46
C GLY A 218 -3.98 -31.60 26.24
N VAL A 219 -4.95 -30.99 26.93
CA VAL A 219 -4.74 -29.74 27.67
C VAL A 219 -3.77 -29.95 28.83
N GLU A 220 -3.89 -31.09 29.55
CA GLU A 220 -3.02 -31.42 30.69
C GLU A 220 -1.55 -31.56 30.23
N ASP A 221 -1.30 -32.32 29.19
CA ASP A 221 0.06 -32.45 28.60
C ASP A 221 0.63 -31.12 28.13
N PHE A 222 -0.22 -30.29 27.51
CA PHE A 222 0.18 -28.94 27.11
C PHE A 222 0.60 -28.09 28.31
N ILE A 223 -0.24 -28.05 29.38
CA ILE A 223 0.05 -27.31 30.60
C ILE A 223 1.33 -27.83 31.28
N GLU A 224 1.48 -29.14 31.37
CA GLU A 224 2.67 -29.74 31.96
C GLU A 224 3.93 -29.36 31.17
N ARG A 225 3.92 -29.49 29.86
CA ARG A 225 5.10 -29.24 29.01
C ARG A 225 5.44 -27.75 28.87
N ILE A 226 4.44 -26.89 28.78
CA ILE A 226 4.67 -25.44 28.56
C ILE A 226 4.89 -24.70 29.87
N PHE A 227 4.16 -25.06 30.95
CA PHE A 227 4.21 -24.35 32.21
C PHE A 227 5.03 -25.04 33.31
N TYR A 228 4.92 -26.36 33.45
CA TYR A 228 5.47 -27.07 34.63
C TYR A 228 6.86 -27.68 34.41
N ARG A 229 7.28 -27.95 33.17
CA ARG A 229 8.57 -28.56 32.91
C ARG A 229 9.76 -27.73 33.39
N LYS A 230 9.58 -26.40 33.49
CA LYS A 230 10.56 -25.48 34.11
C LYS A 230 10.48 -25.50 35.67
N LEU A 231 9.43 -26.04 36.25
CA LEU A 231 9.22 -26.01 37.71
C LEU A 231 9.85 -27.19 38.49
N LYS A 232 10.42 -28.20 37.82
CA LYS A 232 11.14 -29.30 38.50
C LYS A 232 12.40 -28.85 39.27
N GLY A 233 12.79 -27.57 39.17
CA GLY A 233 13.83 -26.96 40.02
C GLY A 233 13.32 -25.88 41.00
N PHE A 234 12.04 -25.54 40.98
CA PHE A 234 11.46 -24.49 41.83
C PHE A 234 10.29 -25.03 42.65
N ARG A 235 10.45 -25.07 43.97
CA ARG A 235 9.35 -25.41 44.89
C ARG A 235 8.21 -24.40 44.70
N ALA A 236 7.03 -24.90 44.42
CA ALA A 236 5.79 -24.16 44.21
C ALA A 236 5.34 -23.42 45.47
N ARG A 237 5.93 -22.28 45.79
CA ARG A 237 5.49 -21.44 46.91
C ARG A 237 4.97 -20.06 46.58
N HIS A 238 5.12 -19.57 45.33
CA HIS A 238 4.60 -18.24 44.96
C HIS A 238 4.09 -18.23 43.52
N TRP A 239 2.81 -18.47 43.33
CA TRP A 239 2.10 -18.28 42.09
C TRP A 239 1.92 -16.80 41.69
N ASP A 240 2.06 -15.89 42.69
CA ASP A 240 1.72 -14.47 42.50
C ASP A 240 2.90 -13.56 42.14
N THR A 241 4.11 -14.09 42.09
CA THR A 241 5.32 -13.28 41.86
C THR A 241 6.26 -13.91 40.82
N ILE A 242 5.75 -14.14 39.60
CA ILE A 242 6.65 -14.39 38.48
C ILE A 242 6.86 -13.06 37.76
N GLU A 243 7.61 -12.16 38.34
CA GLU A 243 8.23 -11.06 37.63
C GLU A 243 9.38 -11.58 36.75
N SER A 244 9.35 -11.19 35.50
CA SER A 244 10.23 -11.61 34.42
C SER A 244 11.64 -10.97 34.56
N THR A 245 12.51 -11.52 35.37
CA THR A 245 13.93 -11.06 35.42
C THR A 245 14.92 -12.05 34.79
N ASP A 246 14.45 -13.15 34.23
CA ASP A 246 15.34 -14.14 33.63
C ASP A 246 15.03 -14.29 32.13
N ASN A 247 15.99 -13.99 31.26
CA ASN A 247 15.91 -14.05 29.79
C ASN A 247 15.54 -15.45 29.24
N ASN A 248 15.41 -16.46 30.09
CA ASN A 248 15.04 -17.84 29.73
C ASN A 248 13.62 -18.23 30.12
N ARG A 249 12.78 -17.32 30.62
CA ARG A 249 11.40 -17.62 31.01
C ARG A 249 10.42 -17.42 29.85
N VAL A 250 9.54 -18.37 29.66
CA VAL A 250 8.42 -18.25 28.72
C VAL A 250 7.44 -17.21 29.25
N PRO A 251 7.13 -16.14 28.52
CA PRO A 251 6.21 -15.10 28.97
C PRO A 251 4.75 -15.53 28.74
N VAL A 252 4.32 -16.61 29.40
CA VAL A 252 2.90 -16.97 29.39
C VAL A 252 2.29 -16.48 30.69
N ASN A 253 1.42 -15.51 30.57
CA ASN A 253 0.70 -14.93 31.68
C ASN A 253 -0.49 -15.84 32.03
N THR A 254 -0.53 -16.37 33.27
CA THR A 254 -1.60 -17.25 33.75
C THR A 254 -3.01 -16.61 33.78
N ARG A 255 -3.12 -15.27 33.57
CA ARG A 255 -4.41 -14.58 33.44
C ARG A 255 -5.20 -15.00 32.19
N HIS A 256 -4.62 -15.77 31.31
CA HIS A 256 -5.21 -16.19 30.01
C HIS A 256 -5.77 -17.61 30.02
N LEU A 257 -5.74 -18.29 31.21
CA LEU A 257 -6.28 -19.63 31.38
C LEU A 257 -7.70 -19.65 31.97
N LYS A 258 -8.36 -18.48 32.06
CA LYS A 258 -9.77 -18.38 32.48
C LYS A 258 -10.69 -18.17 31.31
#